data_67da34bfb05de20ff072822604375945
#
_entry.id   67da34bfb05de20ff072822604375945
#
_cell.length_a   1.000
_cell.length_b   1.000
_cell.length_c   1.000
_cell.angle_alpha   90.00
_cell.angle_beta   90.00
_cell.angle_gamma   90.00
#
_symmetry.space_group_name_H-M   'P 1'
#
loop_
_entity.id
_entity.type
_entity.pdbx_description
1 polymer ?
#
loop_
_entity_poly.entity_id
_entity_poly.type
_entity_poly.pdbx_seq_one_letter_code
_entity_poly.pdbx_strand_id
1 'polypeptide(L)'
;MSGFSVKRVNIVGAFASLWAFIFAFFPFYRIEPMEVLIQQAGKQAESYALTKNLVTYNFFGVLCLMLSIVAFGLYIWNSSQLVRAAAIIVSVADFISLMLALIVGNSEIKDIKSIITYAVQYSGSGMKTSMFVKTSVAYGFVLEILMIIIMAGSYWINEFVFKPYVMGDKSGAKINPLEGIVGTAKASYARQFSEH
;
A
#
# COMPACT_ATOMS: atom_id res chain seq x y z
N MET A 1 13.24 -9.53 -32.68
CA MET A 1 12.61 -9.81 -31.37
C MET A 1 13.69 -9.70 -30.31
N SER A 2 13.74 -8.61 -29.53
CA SER A 2 14.72 -8.46 -28.44
C SER A 2 14.35 -9.43 -27.32
N GLY A 3 15.20 -10.43 -27.08
CA GLY A 3 14.98 -11.43 -26.04
C GLY A 3 14.76 -10.78 -24.67
N PHE A 4 13.81 -11.31 -23.93
CA PHE A 4 13.52 -10.91 -22.55
C PHE A 4 14.79 -11.11 -21.70
N SER A 5 15.42 -10.01 -21.29
CA SER A 5 16.64 -10.07 -20.45
C SER A 5 16.26 -9.81 -19.00
N VAL A 6 16.40 -10.80 -18.15
CA VAL A 6 16.17 -10.72 -16.69
C VAL A 6 16.96 -9.58 -16.03
N LYS A 7 18.10 -9.18 -16.60
CA LYS A 7 18.89 -8.02 -16.13
C LYS A 7 18.17 -6.68 -16.21
N ARG A 8 17.09 -6.57 -17.00
CA ARG A 8 16.30 -5.35 -17.15
C ARG A 8 15.07 -5.29 -16.25
N VAL A 9 14.70 -6.40 -15.62
CA VAL A 9 13.52 -6.47 -14.74
C VAL A 9 13.87 -5.92 -13.36
N ASN A 10 13.00 -5.09 -12.81
CA ASN A 10 13.07 -4.75 -11.37
C ASN A 10 12.33 -5.83 -10.57
N ILE A 11 13.06 -6.90 -10.21
CA ILE A 11 12.50 -8.07 -9.54
C ILE A 11 11.87 -7.69 -8.19
N VAL A 12 12.51 -6.80 -7.44
CA VAL A 12 12.02 -6.38 -6.11
C VAL A 12 10.68 -5.64 -6.24
N GLY A 13 10.59 -4.70 -7.18
CA GLY A 13 9.35 -3.96 -7.42
C GLY A 13 8.22 -4.85 -7.95
N ALA A 14 8.54 -5.77 -8.88
CA ALA A 14 7.57 -6.73 -9.40
C ALA A 14 7.06 -7.67 -8.30
N PHE A 15 7.95 -8.18 -7.45
CA PHE A 15 7.56 -9.01 -6.33
C PHE A 15 6.68 -8.26 -5.31
N ALA A 16 7.07 -7.04 -4.95
CA ALA A 16 6.31 -6.23 -4.00
C ALA A 16 4.92 -5.88 -4.53
N SER A 17 4.79 -5.51 -5.82
CA SER A 17 3.49 -5.21 -6.43
C SER A 17 2.59 -6.44 -6.56
N LEU A 18 3.15 -7.62 -6.82
CA LEU A 18 2.38 -8.87 -6.79
C LEU A 18 1.84 -9.17 -5.39
N TRP A 19 2.66 -8.97 -4.34
CA TRP A 19 2.22 -9.16 -2.97
C TRP A 19 1.22 -8.11 -2.52
N ALA A 20 1.36 -6.83 -2.93
CA ALA A 20 0.35 -5.81 -2.70
C ALA A 20 -1.00 -6.23 -3.31
N PHE A 21 -1.01 -6.72 -4.55
CA PHE A 21 -2.22 -7.28 -5.17
C PHE A 21 -2.84 -8.41 -4.33
N ILE A 22 -2.04 -9.34 -3.78
CA ILE A 22 -2.53 -10.44 -2.95
C ILE A 22 -3.07 -9.92 -1.61
N PHE A 23 -2.35 -8.99 -0.97
CA PHE A 23 -2.73 -8.47 0.35
C PHE A 23 -3.98 -7.59 0.31
N ALA A 24 -4.33 -7.02 -0.85
CA ALA A 24 -5.60 -6.32 -1.04
C ALA A 24 -6.84 -7.17 -0.72
N PHE A 25 -6.72 -8.50 -0.76
CA PHE A 25 -7.79 -9.44 -0.38
C PHE A 25 -7.74 -9.86 1.10
N PHE A 26 -6.72 -9.45 1.84
CA PHE A 26 -6.62 -9.75 3.27
C PHE A 26 -7.48 -8.79 4.10
N PRO A 27 -7.82 -9.14 5.34
CA PRO A 27 -8.55 -8.26 6.24
C PRO A 27 -7.89 -6.88 6.36
N PHE A 28 -8.58 -5.85 5.86
CA PHE A 28 -8.08 -4.47 5.84
C PHE A 28 -8.59 -3.68 7.03
N TYR A 29 -9.86 -3.84 7.33
CA TYR A 29 -10.55 -3.13 8.39
C TYR A 29 -11.62 -4.01 9.02
N ARG A 30 -11.82 -3.87 10.34
CA ARG A 30 -12.83 -4.66 11.05
C ARG A 30 -13.55 -3.84 12.11
N ILE A 31 -14.78 -4.25 12.34
CA ILE A 31 -15.59 -3.83 13.47
C ILE A 31 -15.94 -5.06 14.30
N GLU A 32 -15.74 -4.96 15.59
CA GLU A 32 -15.95 -6.07 16.54
C GLU A 32 -16.89 -5.60 17.64
N PRO A 33 -17.96 -6.39 17.97
CA PRO A 33 -18.78 -6.12 19.12
C PRO A 33 -17.99 -6.28 20.41
N MET A 34 -18.17 -5.37 21.35
CA MET A 34 -17.55 -5.43 22.67
C MET A 34 -18.49 -6.17 23.66
N GLU A 35 -17.93 -6.60 24.79
CA GLU A 35 -18.66 -7.35 25.82
C GLU A 35 -19.98 -6.69 26.23
N VAL A 36 -20.02 -5.38 26.34
CA VAL A 36 -21.23 -4.62 26.70
C VAL A 36 -22.36 -4.88 25.68
N LEU A 37 -22.03 -4.87 24.38
CA LEU A 37 -23.00 -5.16 23.33
C LEU A 37 -23.42 -6.63 23.34
N ILE A 38 -22.48 -7.54 23.57
CA ILE A 38 -22.73 -8.99 23.65
C ILE A 38 -23.67 -9.30 24.82
N GLN A 39 -23.48 -8.67 25.97
CA GLN A 39 -24.34 -8.86 27.15
C GLN A 39 -25.75 -8.31 26.92
N GLN A 40 -25.90 -7.19 26.21
CA GLN A 40 -27.19 -6.57 25.97
C GLN A 40 -27.99 -7.21 24.81
N ALA A 41 -27.31 -7.52 23.72
CA ALA A 41 -27.94 -7.99 22.49
C ALA A 41 -27.79 -9.50 22.25
N GLY A 42 -27.03 -10.21 23.08
CA GLY A 42 -26.81 -11.66 22.98
C GLY A 42 -26.29 -12.05 21.59
N LYS A 43 -26.89 -13.06 20.98
CA LYS A 43 -26.51 -13.54 19.64
C LYS A 43 -26.64 -12.49 18.53
N GLN A 44 -27.50 -11.48 18.71
CA GLN A 44 -27.63 -10.39 17.73
C GLN A 44 -26.36 -9.52 17.67
N ALA A 45 -25.55 -9.47 18.72
CA ALA A 45 -24.29 -8.75 18.72
C ALA A 45 -23.33 -9.24 17.63
N GLU A 46 -23.34 -10.51 17.31
CA GLU A 46 -22.49 -11.12 16.27
C GLU A 46 -22.79 -10.58 14.87
N SER A 47 -24.05 -10.15 14.62
CA SER A 47 -24.43 -9.56 13.34
C SER A 47 -23.77 -8.20 13.07
N TYR A 48 -23.25 -7.54 14.10
CA TYR A 48 -22.49 -6.30 13.96
C TYR A 48 -20.99 -6.51 13.75
N ALA A 49 -20.49 -7.76 13.81
CA ALA A 49 -19.13 -8.08 13.45
C ALA A 49 -18.97 -8.00 11.94
N LEU A 50 -18.07 -7.17 11.47
CA LEU A 50 -17.83 -6.99 10.04
C LEU A 50 -16.33 -6.89 9.78
N THR A 51 -15.87 -7.67 8.81
CA THR A 51 -14.50 -7.59 8.31
C THR A 51 -14.53 -7.28 6.82
N LYS A 52 -13.83 -6.24 6.41
CA LYS A 52 -13.69 -5.85 5.01
C LYS A 52 -12.24 -5.98 4.58
N ASN A 53 -12.02 -6.52 3.39
CA ASN A 53 -10.74 -6.42 2.71
C ASN A 53 -10.66 -5.09 1.93
N LEU A 54 -9.48 -4.75 1.42
CA LEU A 54 -9.27 -3.46 0.74
C LEU A 54 -10.19 -3.29 -0.47
N VAL A 55 -10.38 -4.35 -1.26
CA VAL A 55 -11.20 -4.34 -2.48
C VAL A 55 -12.67 -4.10 -2.19
N THR A 56 -13.20 -4.68 -1.10
CA THR A 56 -14.62 -4.52 -0.69
C THR A 56 -14.83 -3.32 0.24
N TYR A 57 -13.75 -2.61 0.60
CA TYR A 57 -13.82 -1.52 1.55
C TYR A 57 -14.47 -0.27 0.95
N ASN A 58 -13.94 0.22 -0.16
CA ASN A 58 -14.51 1.32 -0.95
C ASN A 58 -13.84 1.42 -2.33
N PHE A 59 -14.26 2.41 -3.14
CA PHE A 59 -13.71 2.66 -4.47
C PHE A 59 -12.18 2.82 -4.49
N PHE A 60 -11.60 3.52 -3.53
CA PHE A 60 -10.15 3.73 -3.44
C PHE A 60 -9.39 2.44 -3.18
N GLY A 61 -10.00 1.46 -2.49
CA GLY A 61 -9.44 0.14 -2.33
C GLY A 61 -9.37 -0.64 -3.65
N VAL A 62 -10.38 -0.52 -4.50
CA VAL A 62 -10.34 -1.08 -5.87
C VAL A 62 -9.26 -0.38 -6.70
N LEU A 63 -9.11 0.94 -6.53
CA LEU A 63 -8.07 1.71 -7.24
C LEU A 63 -6.66 1.24 -6.82
N CYS A 64 -6.40 0.97 -5.54
CA CYS A 64 -5.13 0.38 -5.08
C CYS A 64 -4.84 -0.94 -5.81
N LEU A 65 -5.84 -1.85 -5.88
CA LEU A 65 -5.68 -3.11 -6.59
C LEU A 65 -5.27 -2.90 -8.06
N MET A 66 -5.92 -1.97 -8.77
CA MET A 66 -5.60 -1.64 -10.16
C MET A 66 -4.19 -1.04 -10.31
N LEU A 67 -3.80 -0.16 -9.39
CA LEU A 67 -2.47 0.45 -9.39
C LEU A 67 -1.37 -0.57 -9.13
N SER A 68 -1.59 -1.55 -8.24
CA SER A 68 -0.65 -2.65 -8.01
C SER A 68 -0.42 -3.50 -9.26
N ILE A 69 -1.49 -3.77 -10.05
CA ILE A 69 -1.38 -4.49 -11.33
C ILE A 69 -0.57 -3.67 -12.36
N VAL A 70 -0.85 -2.37 -12.47
CA VAL A 70 -0.12 -1.47 -13.37
C VAL A 70 1.35 -1.38 -12.96
N ALA A 71 1.63 -1.24 -11.67
CA ALA A 71 2.98 -1.21 -11.12
C ALA A 71 3.74 -2.50 -11.47
N PHE A 72 3.11 -3.66 -11.29
CA PHE A 72 3.69 -4.95 -11.67
C PHE A 72 4.14 -4.98 -13.12
N GLY A 73 3.27 -4.55 -14.06
CA GLY A 73 3.61 -4.46 -15.48
C GLY A 73 4.79 -3.53 -15.75
N LEU A 74 4.82 -2.36 -15.10
CA LEU A 74 5.91 -1.37 -15.25
C LEU A 74 7.25 -1.88 -14.70
N TYR A 75 7.25 -2.61 -13.58
CA TYR A 75 8.47 -3.19 -13.00
C TYR A 75 9.02 -4.34 -13.84
N ILE A 76 8.16 -5.12 -14.50
CA ILE A 76 8.59 -6.14 -15.47
C ILE A 76 9.11 -5.48 -16.74
N TRP A 77 8.43 -4.45 -17.25
CA TRP A 77 8.81 -3.76 -18.48
C TRP A 77 9.82 -2.62 -18.25
N ASN A 78 10.71 -2.75 -17.36
CA ASN A 78 11.70 -1.76 -16.92
C ASN A 78 12.74 -1.41 -18.03
N SER A 79 12.26 -0.93 -19.19
CA SER A 79 13.08 -0.75 -20.41
C SER A 79 13.73 0.64 -20.51
N SER A 80 13.14 1.68 -19.92
CA SER A 80 13.57 3.07 -20.06
C SER A 80 13.46 3.85 -18.75
N GLN A 81 14.12 5.01 -18.68
CA GLN A 81 14.01 5.91 -17.53
C GLN A 81 12.57 6.41 -17.33
N LEU A 82 11.82 6.61 -18.41
CA LEU A 82 10.43 7.04 -18.36
C LEU A 82 9.55 5.97 -17.70
N VAL A 83 9.75 4.69 -18.04
CA VAL A 83 9.02 3.57 -17.40
C VAL A 83 9.36 3.49 -15.91
N ARG A 84 10.63 3.73 -15.52
CA ARG A 84 11.03 3.78 -14.11
C ARG A 84 10.33 4.92 -13.34
N ALA A 85 10.32 6.11 -13.93
CA ALA A 85 9.60 7.24 -13.35
C ALA A 85 8.10 6.95 -13.21
N ALA A 86 7.48 6.38 -14.24
CA ALA A 86 6.07 5.96 -14.21
C ALA A 86 5.80 4.95 -13.10
N ALA A 87 6.67 3.96 -12.89
CA ALA A 87 6.51 2.96 -11.83
C ALA A 87 6.55 3.61 -10.43
N ILE A 88 7.44 4.58 -10.21
CA ILE A 88 7.51 5.33 -8.94
C ILE A 88 6.23 6.16 -8.74
N ILE A 89 5.78 6.88 -9.77
CA ILE A 89 4.55 7.69 -9.72
C ILE A 89 3.34 6.81 -9.39
N VAL A 90 3.22 5.64 -10.02
CA VAL A 90 2.13 4.70 -9.74
C VAL A 90 2.21 4.19 -8.30
N SER A 91 3.40 3.90 -7.76
CA SER A 91 3.55 3.47 -6.36
C SER A 91 3.16 4.59 -5.38
N VAL A 92 3.46 5.84 -5.69
CA VAL A 92 3.03 7.00 -4.90
C VAL A 92 1.51 7.18 -4.99
N ALA A 93 0.93 7.04 -6.18
CA ALA A 93 -0.52 7.10 -6.38
C ALA A 93 -1.24 5.98 -5.62
N ASP A 94 -0.65 4.79 -5.55
CA ASP A 94 -1.15 3.65 -4.77
C ASP A 94 -1.18 3.98 -3.28
N PHE A 95 -0.10 4.56 -2.74
CA PHE A 95 -0.05 5.03 -1.36
C PHE A 95 -1.13 6.07 -1.06
N ILE A 96 -1.30 7.07 -1.94
CA ILE A 96 -2.33 8.10 -1.80
C ILE A 96 -3.73 7.46 -1.81
N SER A 97 -3.97 6.51 -2.72
CA SER A 97 -5.23 5.80 -2.81
C SER A 97 -5.53 5.01 -1.54
N LEU A 98 -4.53 4.35 -0.96
CA LEU A 98 -4.65 3.63 0.31
C LEU A 98 -5.03 4.57 1.46
N MET A 99 -4.40 5.74 1.55
CA MET A 99 -4.74 6.76 2.56
C MET A 99 -6.16 7.30 2.36
N LEU A 100 -6.56 7.55 1.12
CA LEU A 100 -7.92 7.98 0.80
C LEU A 100 -8.95 6.89 1.12
N ALA A 101 -8.63 5.62 0.94
CA ALA A 101 -9.49 4.52 1.34
C ALA A 101 -9.83 4.59 2.84
N LEU A 102 -8.84 4.86 3.70
CA LEU A 102 -9.06 5.02 5.14
C LEU A 102 -9.88 6.27 5.49
N ILE A 103 -9.55 7.41 4.85
CA ILE A 103 -10.20 8.70 5.15
C ILE A 103 -11.69 8.65 4.75
N VAL A 104 -11.99 8.16 3.56
CA VAL A 104 -13.37 8.05 3.06
C VAL A 104 -14.16 7.03 3.88
N GLY A 105 -13.51 5.94 4.28
CA GLY A 105 -14.13 4.88 5.06
C GLY A 105 -15.11 4.04 4.26
N ASN A 106 -15.76 3.11 4.93
CA ASN A 106 -16.75 2.20 4.34
C ASN A 106 -18.17 2.56 4.83
N SER A 107 -19.13 2.59 3.94
CA SER A 107 -20.54 2.96 4.25
C SER A 107 -21.18 2.01 5.25
N GLU A 108 -21.05 0.68 5.06
CA GLU A 108 -21.64 -0.30 5.98
C GLU A 108 -21.11 -0.16 7.41
N ILE A 109 -19.80 0.16 7.56
CA ILE A 109 -19.21 0.41 8.88
C ILE A 109 -19.78 1.69 9.51
N LYS A 110 -20.01 2.74 8.70
CA LYS A 110 -20.66 3.97 9.16
C LYS A 110 -22.10 3.72 9.57
N ASP A 111 -22.83 2.91 8.79
CA ASP A 111 -24.22 2.56 9.08
C ASP A 111 -24.34 1.77 10.39
N ILE A 112 -23.49 0.73 10.59
CA ILE A 112 -23.45 -0.02 11.85
C ILE A 112 -23.18 0.92 13.03
N LYS A 113 -22.17 1.80 12.91
CA LYS A 113 -21.88 2.77 13.96
C LYS A 113 -23.05 3.72 14.24
N SER A 114 -23.75 4.17 13.21
CA SER A 114 -24.90 5.07 13.36
C SER A 114 -26.06 4.36 14.09
N ILE A 115 -26.38 3.13 13.69
CA ILE A 115 -27.42 2.32 14.34
C ILE A 115 -27.13 2.14 15.82
N ILE A 116 -25.89 1.78 16.17
CA ILE A 116 -25.49 1.61 17.57
C ILE A 116 -25.54 2.96 18.31
N THR A 117 -25.12 4.05 17.68
CA THR A 117 -25.18 5.38 18.28
C THR A 117 -26.62 5.79 18.59
N TYR A 118 -27.53 5.56 17.67
CA TYR A 118 -28.96 5.83 17.92
C TYR A 118 -29.51 4.95 19.04
N ALA A 119 -29.23 3.66 19.06
CA ALA A 119 -29.68 2.76 20.12
C ALA A 119 -29.15 3.19 21.50
N VAL A 120 -27.91 3.63 21.60
CA VAL A 120 -27.30 4.15 22.84
C VAL A 120 -27.97 5.45 23.29
N GLN A 121 -28.26 6.38 22.37
CA GLN A 121 -28.93 7.63 22.68
C GLN A 121 -30.36 7.40 23.20
N TYR A 122 -31.12 6.49 22.57
CA TYR A 122 -32.45 6.15 23.01
C TYR A 122 -32.50 5.41 24.35
N SER A 123 -31.45 4.67 24.70
CA SER A 123 -31.40 3.98 26.01
C SER A 123 -31.19 4.92 27.20
N GLY A 124 -30.88 6.19 26.95
CA GLY A 124 -30.63 7.18 28.02
C GLY A 124 -29.42 6.87 28.91
N SER A 125 -28.59 5.89 28.49
CA SER A 125 -27.53 5.35 29.34
C SER A 125 -26.30 6.25 29.51
N GLY A 126 -26.21 7.35 28.74
CA GLY A 126 -25.04 8.24 28.76
C GLY A 126 -23.71 7.55 28.28
N MET A 127 -23.78 6.32 27.79
CA MET A 127 -22.62 5.55 27.33
C MET A 127 -22.17 6.03 25.96
N LYS A 128 -20.86 5.85 25.66
CA LYS A 128 -20.30 6.18 24.35
C LYS A 128 -20.38 4.97 23.41
N THR A 129 -20.62 5.19 22.13
CA THR A 129 -20.66 4.16 21.08
C THR A 129 -19.39 3.28 21.07
N SER A 130 -18.23 3.86 21.45
CA SER A 130 -16.97 3.13 21.57
C SER A 130 -16.94 2.05 22.64
N MET A 131 -17.90 2.02 23.57
CA MET A 131 -18.05 0.96 24.55
C MET A 131 -18.78 -0.27 24.01
N PHE A 132 -19.45 -0.13 22.88
CA PHE A 132 -20.27 -1.19 22.27
C PHE A 132 -19.56 -1.87 21.09
N VAL A 133 -18.79 -1.11 20.31
CA VAL A 133 -18.05 -1.62 19.16
C VAL A 133 -16.65 -1.04 19.11
N LYS A 134 -15.70 -1.95 18.85
CA LYS A 134 -14.31 -1.62 18.57
C LYS A 134 -14.10 -1.63 17.06
N THR A 135 -13.53 -0.56 16.54
CA THR A 135 -13.10 -0.50 15.14
C THR A 135 -11.59 -0.47 15.07
N SER A 136 -11.01 -1.28 14.22
CA SER A 136 -9.57 -1.38 14.09
C SER A 136 -9.15 -1.61 12.63
N VAL A 137 -8.00 -1.08 12.31
CA VAL A 137 -7.29 -1.45 11.08
C VAL A 137 -6.72 -2.85 11.27
N ALA A 138 -6.92 -3.72 10.29
CA ALA A 138 -6.45 -5.11 10.38
C ALA A 138 -5.06 -5.26 9.74
N TYR A 139 -4.47 -6.44 9.88
CA TYR A 139 -3.10 -6.71 9.44
C TYR A 139 -2.89 -6.53 7.91
N GLY A 140 -3.93 -6.71 7.09
CA GLY A 140 -3.84 -6.48 5.66
C GLY A 140 -3.43 -5.06 5.29
N PHE A 141 -3.88 -4.04 6.05
CA PHE A 141 -3.42 -2.66 5.88
C PHE A 141 -1.91 -2.50 6.11
N VAL A 142 -1.39 -3.12 7.18
CA VAL A 142 0.05 -3.04 7.51
C VAL A 142 0.89 -3.70 6.43
N LEU A 143 0.43 -4.86 5.93
CA LEU A 143 1.10 -5.57 4.86
C LEU A 143 1.08 -4.77 3.54
N GLU A 144 -0.03 -4.13 3.22
CA GLU A 144 -0.19 -3.29 2.04
C GLU A 144 0.76 -2.09 2.07
N ILE A 145 0.79 -1.34 3.18
CA ILE A 145 1.74 -0.24 3.37
C ILE A 145 3.18 -0.72 3.18
N LEU A 146 3.54 -1.85 3.77
CA LEU A 146 4.89 -2.39 3.67
C LEU A 146 5.27 -2.67 2.21
N MET A 147 4.36 -3.29 1.44
CA MET A 147 4.61 -3.56 0.02
C MET A 147 4.72 -2.28 -0.80
N ILE A 148 3.89 -1.28 -0.57
CA ILE A 148 3.96 0.01 -1.26
C ILE A 148 5.30 0.72 -0.97
N ILE A 149 5.78 0.69 0.28
CA ILE A 149 7.10 1.24 0.63
C ILE A 149 8.22 0.51 -0.10
N ILE A 150 8.17 -0.83 -0.14
CA ILE A 150 9.13 -1.64 -0.89
C ILE A 150 9.06 -1.33 -2.39
N MET A 151 7.86 -1.17 -2.96
CA MET A 151 7.68 -0.75 -4.37
C MET A 151 8.37 0.60 -4.63
N ALA A 152 8.12 1.60 -3.82
CA ALA A 152 8.72 2.94 -3.98
C ALA A 152 10.25 2.91 -3.88
N GLY A 153 10.79 2.12 -2.94
CA GLY A 153 12.23 1.92 -2.74
C GLY A 153 12.87 0.86 -3.63
N SER A 154 12.09 0.18 -4.48
CA SER A 154 12.49 -1.06 -5.17
C SER A 154 13.69 -0.89 -6.11
N TYR A 155 13.83 0.26 -6.77
CA TYR A 155 14.98 0.51 -7.64
C TYR A 155 16.28 0.57 -6.85
N TRP A 156 16.26 1.23 -5.69
CA TRP A 156 17.42 1.27 -4.82
C TRP A 156 17.74 -0.12 -4.25
N ILE A 157 16.74 -0.82 -3.73
CA ILE A 157 16.90 -2.17 -3.18
C ILE A 157 17.40 -3.14 -4.26
N ASN A 158 16.87 -3.07 -5.47
CA ASN A 158 17.26 -3.94 -6.57
C ASN A 158 18.71 -3.72 -7.01
N GLU A 159 19.16 -2.46 -7.09
CA GLU A 159 20.54 -2.13 -7.53
C GLU A 159 21.59 -2.41 -6.44
N PHE A 160 21.33 -2.05 -5.20
CA PHE A 160 22.32 -2.08 -4.13
C PHE A 160 22.27 -3.31 -3.24
N VAL A 161 21.13 -4.01 -3.18
CA VAL A 161 20.96 -5.19 -2.32
C VAL A 161 20.79 -6.44 -3.18
N PHE A 162 19.78 -6.46 -4.06
CA PHE A 162 19.41 -7.69 -4.75
C PHE A 162 20.47 -8.13 -5.78
N LYS A 163 20.88 -7.25 -6.69
CA LYS A 163 21.87 -7.60 -7.73
C LYS A 163 23.22 -8.04 -7.17
N PRO A 164 23.85 -7.28 -6.22
CA PRO A 164 25.14 -7.70 -5.68
C PRO A 164 25.09 -9.00 -4.88
N TYR A 165 24.06 -9.19 -4.04
CA TYR A 165 24.01 -10.29 -3.09
C TYR A 165 23.32 -11.54 -3.63
N VAL A 166 22.30 -11.38 -4.45
CA VAL A 166 21.51 -12.52 -4.97
C VAL A 166 21.98 -12.95 -6.35
N MET A 167 22.30 -12.00 -7.24
CA MET A 167 22.74 -12.32 -8.61
C MET A 167 24.27 -12.40 -8.77
N GLY A 168 25.04 -12.11 -7.72
CA GLY A 168 26.50 -12.10 -7.78
C GLY A 168 27.10 -10.99 -8.65
N ASP A 169 26.27 -10.05 -9.10
CA ASP A 169 26.71 -8.91 -9.93
C ASP A 169 27.21 -7.78 -9.02
N LYS A 170 28.52 -7.74 -8.83
CA LYS A 170 29.21 -6.72 -8.01
C LYS A 170 29.43 -5.38 -8.74
N SER A 171 28.97 -5.23 -9.96
CA SER A 171 29.18 -4.01 -10.76
C SER A 171 28.57 -2.75 -10.11
N GLY A 172 27.47 -2.90 -9.38
CA GLY A 172 26.82 -1.80 -8.63
C GLY A 172 27.35 -1.58 -7.21
N ALA A 173 28.02 -2.59 -6.61
CA ALA A 173 28.43 -2.52 -5.20
C ALA A 173 29.61 -1.56 -4.93
N LYS A 174 30.27 -1.06 -5.97
CA LYS A 174 31.38 -0.09 -5.86
C LYS A 174 30.93 1.37 -5.90
N ILE A 175 29.66 1.63 -6.18
CA ILE A 175 29.15 3.00 -6.26
C ILE A 175 28.43 3.29 -4.94
N ASN A 176 29.04 4.16 -4.12
CA ASN A 176 28.36 4.73 -2.97
C ASN A 176 27.06 5.40 -3.47
N PRO A 177 25.86 5.05 -2.98
CA PRO A 177 24.60 5.60 -3.48
C PRO A 177 24.57 7.13 -3.43
N LEU A 178 25.24 7.73 -2.44
CA LEU A 178 25.38 9.17 -2.33
C LEU A 178 26.32 9.77 -3.39
N GLU A 179 27.38 9.06 -3.79
CA GLU A 179 28.30 9.51 -4.86
C GLU A 179 27.62 9.44 -6.24
N GLY A 180 26.76 8.45 -6.49
CA GLY A 180 25.96 8.37 -7.72
C GLY A 180 25.01 9.55 -7.88
N ILE A 181 24.31 9.93 -6.82
CA ILE A 181 23.39 11.10 -6.80
C ILE A 181 24.17 12.41 -6.92
N VAL A 182 25.27 12.56 -6.18
CA VAL A 182 26.13 13.75 -6.22
C VAL A 182 26.86 13.86 -7.56
N GLY A 183 27.29 12.74 -8.15
CA GLY A 183 27.93 12.68 -9.46
C GLY A 183 27.00 13.11 -10.61
N THR A 184 25.75 12.65 -10.60
CA THR A 184 24.73 13.06 -11.57
C THR A 184 24.33 14.53 -11.39
N ALA A 185 24.21 15.02 -10.16
CA ALA A 185 23.93 16.42 -9.87
C ALA A 185 25.09 17.33 -10.32
N LYS A 186 26.35 16.96 -10.07
CA LYS A 186 27.53 17.69 -10.56
C LYS A 186 27.62 17.68 -12.08
N ALA A 187 27.33 16.56 -12.74
CA ALA A 187 27.37 16.47 -14.20
C ALA A 187 26.28 17.32 -14.87
N SER A 188 25.09 17.38 -14.30
CA SER A 188 24.01 18.25 -14.79
C SER A 188 24.32 19.73 -14.57
N TYR A 189 24.91 20.08 -13.43
CA TYR A 189 25.37 21.44 -13.14
C TYR A 189 26.48 21.91 -14.09
N ALA A 190 27.47 21.03 -14.34
CA ALA A 190 28.56 21.35 -15.26
C ALA A 190 28.11 21.58 -16.71
N ARG A 191 27.07 20.83 -17.17
CA ARG A 191 26.47 21.03 -18.50
C ARG A 191 25.76 22.38 -18.63
N GLN A 192 25.04 22.82 -17.59
CA GLN A 192 24.34 24.12 -17.60
C GLN A 192 25.30 25.34 -17.69
N PHE A 193 26.53 25.20 -17.19
CA PHE A 193 27.51 26.27 -17.20
C PHE A 193 28.52 26.16 -18.35
N SER A 194 28.53 25.10 -19.16
CA SER A 194 29.39 25.00 -20.34
C SER A 194 28.71 25.43 -21.64
N GLU A 195 27.43 25.80 -21.60
CA GLU A 195 26.64 26.32 -22.73
C GLU A 195 26.48 27.84 -22.71
N HIS A 196 27.22 28.54 -21.86
CA HIS A 196 27.38 29.99 -21.81
C HIS A 196 28.87 30.35 -21.89
#